data_77760a9cbe89d8b32c077d003f017102
#
_entry.id   77760a9cbe89d8b32c077d003f017102
#
_cell.length_a   1.000
_cell.length_b   1.000
_cell.length_c   1.000
_cell.angle_alpha   90.00
_cell.angle_beta   90.00
_cell.angle_gamma   90.00
#
_symmetry.space_group_name_H-M   'P 1'
#
loop_
_entity.id
_entity.type
_entity.pdbx_description
1 polymer ?
#
loop_
_entity_poly.entity_id
_entity_poly.type
_entity_poly.pdbx_seq_one_letter_code
_entity_poly.pdbx_strand_id
1 'polypeptide(L)'
;MRCCARNLVAMLLLTACSAPEEEQSSETAASPQPPAGAESGRTLSDPAPDGDAVLRVLLYHDMEGLSGQDDPRTIFYRERDLYARGRELLTADVNAVVEGLFAGGADEVHVVDAHGSGSPEPDLLLDKMDSRARLVLRDAPFAPYVDLVESGVYDAVAVVAMHAKTGAGGFASHTYTIGMEILLNGSSVTETEIIGYSWGRADVPVIFATGDDKLESNLSTMPWLVFVRVKNATSASTAELRSVDEVHADMRAGAERALRGRASARVMKLTTPVRAALRAVHPARLDMLEGVPGIDYHDQTVSFQADDFRSAYDGVMALVTVARGGYGDVLSEFVRGRDPDAMAGYSAYLASRWWDAESGRWTPPKPPEPAAGGRYHGSR
;
A
#
# COMPACT_ATOMS: atom_id res chain seq x y z
N MET A 1 42.47 6.37 41.60
CA MET A 1 42.61 7.39 40.55
C MET A 1 41.56 7.10 39.47
N ARG A 2 40.51 7.91 39.45
CA ARG A 2 39.39 7.76 38.52
C ARG A 2 39.57 8.76 37.39
N CYS A 3 39.65 8.29 36.15
CA CYS A 3 39.66 9.14 34.97
C CYS A 3 38.30 9.09 34.29
N CYS A 4 37.60 10.24 34.33
CA CYS A 4 36.38 10.47 33.58
C CYS A 4 36.71 10.68 32.10
N ALA A 5 36.14 9.89 31.22
CA ALA A 5 36.07 10.19 29.80
C ALA A 5 34.71 10.81 29.47
N ARG A 6 34.74 12.09 29.07
CA ARG A 6 33.60 12.84 28.56
C ARG A 6 33.37 12.48 27.09
N ASN A 7 32.19 11.99 26.76
CA ASN A 7 31.77 11.85 25.37
C ASN A 7 31.39 13.22 24.80
N LEU A 8 32.11 13.63 23.79
CA LEU A 8 31.83 14.82 22.99
C LEU A 8 30.98 14.41 21.79
N VAL A 9 29.72 14.82 21.78
CA VAL A 9 28.85 14.70 20.60
C VAL A 9 29.20 15.84 19.67
N ALA A 10 29.82 15.52 18.54
CA ALA A 10 30.07 16.48 17.46
C ALA A 10 28.86 16.60 16.56
N MET A 11 28.19 17.74 16.64
CA MET A 11 27.11 18.16 15.76
C MET A 11 27.75 18.75 14.49
N LEU A 12 27.69 18.02 13.37
CA LEU A 12 28.16 18.55 12.08
C LEU A 12 27.01 19.37 11.45
N LEU A 13 27.22 20.69 11.48
CA LEU A 13 26.49 21.65 10.65
C LEU A 13 27.10 21.64 9.25
N LEU A 14 26.38 21.21 8.25
CA LEU A 14 26.73 21.37 6.84
C LEU A 14 26.36 22.78 6.39
N THR A 15 27.33 23.65 6.27
CA THR A 15 27.22 24.93 5.56
C THR A 15 27.28 24.68 4.05
N ALA A 16 26.26 25.15 3.34
CA ALA A 16 26.23 25.16 1.88
C ALA A 16 27.30 26.15 1.36
N CYS A 17 28.23 25.66 0.57
CA CYS A 17 29.09 26.49 -0.29
C CYS A 17 28.41 26.66 -1.65
N SER A 18 28.08 27.91 -1.99
CA SER A 18 27.69 28.33 -3.32
C SER A 18 28.89 28.28 -4.27
N ALA A 19 28.77 27.62 -5.40
CA ALA A 19 29.70 27.68 -6.52
C ALA A 19 29.17 28.67 -7.58
N PRO A 20 30.03 29.32 -8.38
CA PRO A 20 29.62 30.41 -9.26
C PRO A 20 28.92 29.91 -10.53
N GLU A 21 27.97 30.73 -10.98
CA GLU A 21 27.21 30.57 -12.24
C GLU A 21 28.16 30.71 -13.44
N GLU A 22 28.24 29.67 -14.28
CA GLU A 22 28.70 29.79 -15.66
C GLU A 22 27.52 30.02 -16.58
N GLU A 23 27.49 31.16 -17.27
CA GLU A 23 26.57 31.47 -18.37
C GLU A 23 26.77 30.45 -19.51
N GLN A 24 25.76 29.63 -19.74
CA GLN A 24 25.62 28.88 -21.01
C GLN A 24 24.39 29.34 -21.76
N SER A 25 24.66 29.77 -22.98
CA SER A 25 23.73 30.28 -24.00
C SER A 25 22.57 29.31 -24.29
N SER A 26 21.35 29.88 -24.27
CA SER A 26 20.10 29.23 -24.61
C SER A 26 20.00 28.89 -26.09
N GLU A 27 19.99 27.61 -26.41
CA GLU A 27 19.31 27.10 -27.60
C GLU A 27 17.97 26.54 -27.18
N THR A 28 16.91 27.22 -27.57
CA THR A 28 15.51 26.83 -27.34
C THR A 28 15.14 25.62 -28.20
N ALA A 29 15.22 24.42 -27.59
CA ALA A 29 14.55 23.27 -28.12
C ALA A 29 13.08 23.33 -27.72
N ALA A 30 12.18 23.41 -28.68
CA ALA A 30 10.73 23.42 -28.48
C ALA A 30 10.30 22.10 -27.82
N SER A 31 9.69 22.21 -26.64
CA SER A 31 8.99 21.08 -25.98
C SER A 31 7.84 20.59 -26.88
N PRO A 32 7.61 19.28 -27.01
CA PRO A 32 6.44 18.77 -27.71
C PRO A 32 5.17 19.20 -26.97
N GLN A 33 4.24 19.83 -27.68
CA GLN A 33 2.90 20.11 -27.17
C GLN A 33 2.17 18.80 -26.87
N PRO A 34 1.48 18.68 -25.72
CA PRO A 34 0.59 17.55 -25.46
C PRO A 34 -0.56 17.56 -26.51
N PRO A 35 -1.11 16.37 -26.85
CA PRO A 35 -2.20 16.27 -27.81
C PRO A 35 -3.40 17.08 -27.31
N ALA A 36 -3.99 17.87 -28.23
CA ALA A 36 -5.20 18.65 -27.98
C ALA A 36 -6.36 17.70 -27.63
N GLY A 37 -6.78 17.68 -26.37
CA GLY A 37 -7.85 16.83 -25.87
C GLY A 37 -7.82 16.66 -24.34
N ALA A 38 -6.79 17.12 -23.65
CA ALA A 38 -6.81 17.18 -22.19
C ALA A 38 -7.61 18.44 -21.76
N GLU A 39 -8.90 18.27 -21.52
CA GLU A 39 -9.67 19.29 -20.80
C GLU A 39 -9.03 19.49 -19.43
N SER A 40 -8.72 20.75 -19.13
CA SER A 40 -8.17 21.19 -17.84
C SER A 40 -9.08 20.71 -16.72
N GLY A 41 -8.50 19.92 -15.80
CA GLY A 41 -9.21 19.22 -14.77
C GLY A 41 -10.21 20.05 -13.99
N ARG A 42 -11.42 19.54 -13.97
CA ARG A 42 -12.41 19.84 -12.93
C ARG A 42 -11.78 19.37 -11.61
N THR A 43 -11.65 20.27 -10.66
CA THR A 43 -11.25 19.89 -9.29
C THR A 43 -12.31 18.96 -8.73
N LEU A 44 -11.91 17.96 -7.93
CA LEU A 44 -12.80 16.96 -7.30
C LEU A 44 -13.94 17.59 -6.44
N SER A 45 -13.90 18.89 -6.22
CA SER A 45 -14.83 19.67 -5.40
C SER A 45 -15.91 20.44 -6.15
N ASP A 46 -16.01 20.33 -7.48
CA ASP A 46 -17.08 21.03 -8.20
C ASP A 46 -18.42 20.31 -8.01
N PRO A 47 -19.45 20.93 -7.36
CA PRO A 47 -20.76 20.32 -7.22
C PRO A 47 -21.38 20.11 -8.60
N ALA A 48 -22.05 18.96 -8.78
CA ALA A 48 -22.84 18.68 -9.97
C ALA A 48 -23.95 19.74 -10.11
N PRO A 49 -24.28 20.19 -11.33
CA PRO A 49 -25.46 21.03 -11.55
C PRO A 49 -26.72 20.28 -11.11
N ASP A 50 -27.69 20.98 -10.54
CA ASP A 50 -28.99 20.48 -10.03
C ASP A 50 -29.60 19.40 -10.97
N GLY A 51 -29.38 18.15 -10.66
CA GLY A 51 -29.84 16.94 -11.34
C GLY A 51 -29.65 15.77 -10.39
N ASP A 52 -30.22 14.62 -10.63
CA ASP A 52 -30.15 13.42 -9.78
C ASP A 52 -28.73 13.20 -9.21
N ALA A 53 -28.66 12.93 -7.89
CA ALA A 53 -27.39 12.78 -7.19
C ALA A 53 -26.48 11.78 -7.90
N VAL A 54 -25.32 12.22 -8.37
CA VAL A 54 -24.34 11.39 -9.11
C VAL A 54 -23.77 10.34 -8.17
N LEU A 55 -23.94 9.07 -8.52
CA LEU A 55 -23.42 7.93 -7.75
C LEU A 55 -21.95 7.68 -8.10
N ARG A 56 -21.05 8.08 -7.21
CA ARG A 56 -19.61 7.96 -7.39
C ARG A 56 -19.00 6.84 -6.56
N VAL A 57 -18.18 6.01 -7.19
CA VAL A 57 -17.44 4.93 -6.52
C VAL A 57 -15.94 5.14 -6.68
N LEU A 58 -15.21 5.05 -5.56
CA LEU A 58 -13.76 4.99 -5.57
C LEU A 58 -13.31 3.53 -5.54
N LEU A 59 -12.47 3.14 -6.49
CA LEU A 59 -11.89 1.81 -6.59
C LEU A 59 -10.39 1.88 -6.32
N TYR A 60 -9.97 1.35 -5.18
CA TYR A 60 -8.55 1.12 -4.92
C TYR A 60 -8.09 -0.17 -5.60
N HIS A 61 -6.89 -0.14 -6.15
CA HIS A 61 -6.22 -1.38 -6.57
C HIS A 61 -4.90 -1.57 -5.85
N ASP A 62 -4.56 -2.82 -5.67
CA ASP A 62 -3.26 -3.34 -5.26
C ASP A 62 -2.76 -4.32 -6.32
N MET A 63 -1.68 -5.07 -6.07
CA MET A 63 -1.13 -6.02 -7.04
C MET A 63 -0.86 -7.42 -6.48
N GLU A 64 -1.01 -7.65 -5.21
CA GLU A 64 -0.73 -8.95 -4.59
C GLU A 64 -1.85 -9.98 -4.77
N GLY A 65 -3.08 -9.51 -4.81
CA GLY A 65 -4.28 -10.35 -4.89
C GLY A 65 -4.86 -10.48 -6.29
N LEU A 66 -4.04 -10.49 -7.35
CA LEU A 66 -4.50 -10.58 -8.74
C LEU A 66 -4.99 -11.98 -9.10
N SER A 67 -5.99 -12.04 -9.99
CA SER A 67 -6.39 -13.28 -10.65
C SER A 67 -5.29 -13.75 -11.61
N GLY A 68 -5.11 -15.07 -11.73
CA GLY A 68 -4.06 -15.64 -12.61
C GLY A 68 -2.61 -15.36 -12.20
N GLN A 69 -2.39 -14.75 -11.04
CA GLN A 69 -1.07 -14.47 -10.50
C GLN A 69 -0.54 -15.66 -9.69
N ASP A 70 0.51 -16.27 -10.16
CA ASP A 70 1.21 -17.42 -9.56
C ASP A 70 2.65 -17.10 -9.09
N ASP A 71 3.16 -15.92 -9.45
CA ASP A 71 4.49 -15.45 -9.09
C ASP A 71 4.41 -14.08 -8.41
N PRO A 72 4.78 -13.97 -7.12
CA PRO A 72 4.69 -12.72 -6.39
C PRO A 72 5.67 -11.64 -6.90
N ARG A 73 6.64 -11.97 -7.75
CA ARG A 73 7.55 -10.98 -8.33
C ARG A 73 6.88 -10.07 -9.36
N THR A 74 5.68 -10.44 -9.84
CA THR A 74 4.88 -9.63 -10.76
C THR A 74 4.48 -8.25 -10.22
N ILE A 75 4.59 -8.05 -8.90
CA ILE A 75 4.26 -6.78 -8.22
C ILE A 75 5.41 -5.75 -8.26
N PHE A 76 6.64 -6.17 -8.60
CA PHE A 76 7.81 -5.30 -8.50
C PHE A 76 8.24 -4.74 -9.85
N TYR A 77 8.29 -3.43 -9.97
CA TYR A 77 8.77 -2.74 -11.18
C TYR A 77 10.19 -3.13 -11.62
N ARG A 78 11.05 -3.54 -10.70
CA ARG A 78 12.41 -4.02 -11.03
C ARG A 78 12.41 -5.33 -11.83
N GLU A 79 11.38 -6.15 -11.70
CA GLU A 79 11.21 -7.45 -12.38
C GLU A 79 10.47 -7.22 -13.71
N ARG A 80 11.07 -6.49 -14.65
CA ARG A 80 10.44 -5.88 -15.83
C ARG A 80 9.45 -6.76 -16.58
N ASP A 81 9.83 -7.99 -16.94
CA ASP A 81 8.97 -8.88 -17.73
C ASP A 81 7.80 -9.42 -16.89
N LEU A 82 8.07 -9.78 -15.64
CA LEU A 82 7.04 -10.23 -14.70
C LEU A 82 6.09 -9.11 -14.32
N TYR A 83 6.63 -7.92 -14.08
CA TYR A 83 5.83 -6.74 -13.81
C TYR A 83 4.93 -6.34 -14.98
N ALA A 84 5.41 -6.46 -16.23
CA ALA A 84 4.57 -6.25 -17.40
C ALA A 84 3.36 -7.20 -17.41
N ARG A 85 3.58 -8.50 -17.08
CA ARG A 85 2.49 -9.46 -16.89
C ARG A 85 1.58 -9.04 -15.72
N GLY A 86 2.13 -8.61 -14.59
CA GLY A 86 1.36 -8.12 -13.44
C GLY A 86 0.42 -6.97 -13.82
N ARG A 87 0.90 -6.00 -14.61
CA ARG A 87 0.09 -4.89 -15.13
C ARG A 87 -1.07 -5.35 -16.03
N GLU A 88 -0.85 -6.39 -16.85
CA GLU A 88 -1.91 -6.97 -17.69
C GLU A 88 -3.01 -7.61 -16.83
N LEU A 89 -2.62 -8.41 -15.82
CA LEU A 89 -3.55 -9.04 -14.89
C LEU A 89 -4.32 -7.97 -14.10
N LEU A 90 -3.61 -6.98 -13.56
CA LEU A 90 -4.21 -5.87 -12.82
C LEU A 90 -5.25 -5.13 -13.64
N THR A 91 -4.90 -4.75 -14.86
CA THR A 91 -5.81 -3.99 -15.73
C THR A 91 -7.05 -4.79 -16.07
N ALA A 92 -6.92 -6.11 -16.26
CA ALA A 92 -8.05 -6.99 -16.53
C ALA A 92 -8.97 -7.13 -15.30
N ASP A 93 -8.41 -7.30 -14.09
CA ASP A 93 -9.16 -7.38 -12.84
C ASP A 93 -9.89 -6.07 -12.55
N VAL A 94 -9.21 -4.92 -12.69
CA VAL A 94 -9.81 -3.59 -12.51
C VAL A 94 -10.96 -3.39 -13.50
N ASN A 95 -10.78 -3.72 -14.78
CA ASN A 95 -11.83 -3.60 -15.79
C ASN A 95 -13.05 -4.45 -15.46
N ALA A 96 -12.86 -5.68 -14.97
CA ALA A 96 -13.97 -6.54 -14.58
C ALA A 96 -14.80 -5.94 -13.43
N VAL A 97 -14.13 -5.33 -12.43
CA VAL A 97 -14.80 -4.64 -11.32
C VAL A 97 -15.48 -3.36 -11.79
N VAL A 98 -14.83 -2.54 -12.62
CA VAL A 98 -15.39 -1.31 -13.21
C VAL A 98 -16.67 -1.62 -14.00
N GLU A 99 -16.65 -2.68 -14.84
CA GLU A 99 -17.82 -3.11 -15.58
C GLU A 99 -18.99 -3.45 -14.65
N GLY A 100 -18.72 -4.18 -13.57
CA GLY A 100 -19.72 -4.53 -12.56
C GLY A 100 -20.26 -3.32 -11.81
N LEU A 101 -19.41 -2.35 -11.45
CA LEU A 101 -19.85 -1.13 -10.78
C LEU A 101 -20.78 -0.28 -11.67
N PHE A 102 -20.46 -0.11 -12.97
CA PHE A 102 -21.37 0.56 -13.90
C PHE A 102 -22.69 -0.22 -14.10
N ALA A 103 -22.63 -1.54 -14.19
CA ALA A 103 -23.84 -2.37 -14.23
C ALA A 103 -24.67 -2.25 -12.94
N GLY A 104 -24.03 -1.99 -11.80
CA GLY A 104 -24.66 -1.72 -10.52
C GLY A 104 -25.29 -0.35 -10.38
N GLY A 105 -25.06 0.55 -11.34
CA GLY A 105 -25.63 1.89 -11.40
C GLY A 105 -24.69 3.03 -11.03
N ALA A 106 -23.35 2.80 -11.00
CA ALA A 106 -22.40 3.88 -10.84
C ALA A 106 -22.49 4.84 -12.03
N ASP A 107 -22.50 6.15 -11.76
CA ASP A 107 -22.38 7.19 -12.76
C ASP A 107 -20.91 7.51 -13.04
N GLU A 108 -20.08 7.48 -12.01
CA GLU A 108 -18.64 7.71 -12.09
C GLU A 108 -17.88 6.65 -11.28
N VAL A 109 -16.79 6.13 -11.86
CA VAL A 109 -15.84 5.24 -11.18
C VAL A 109 -14.46 5.86 -11.28
N HIS A 110 -13.88 6.17 -10.14
CA HIS A 110 -12.51 6.67 -10.05
C HIS A 110 -11.61 5.56 -9.52
N VAL A 111 -10.48 5.35 -10.17
CA VAL A 111 -9.51 4.31 -9.80
C VAL A 111 -8.28 4.97 -9.19
N VAL A 112 -7.82 4.48 -8.06
CA VAL A 112 -6.62 4.95 -7.38
C VAL A 112 -5.67 3.80 -7.11
N ASP A 113 -4.41 4.04 -7.39
CA ASP A 113 -3.32 3.12 -7.12
C ASP A 113 -2.93 3.18 -5.64
N ALA A 114 -3.03 2.05 -4.96
CA ALA A 114 -2.63 1.86 -3.56
C ALA A 114 -1.32 1.08 -3.41
N HIS A 115 -0.80 0.52 -4.52
CA HIS A 115 0.40 -0.31 -4.53
C HIS A 115 1.69 0.51 -4.61
N GLY A 116 2.76 -0.04 -4.08
CA GLY A 116 4.10 0.55 -4.10
C GLY A 116 5.08 -0.19 -4.99
N SER A 117 4.78 -0.38 -6.28
CA SER A 117 5.64 -1.15 -7.23
C SER A 117 7.04 -0.57 -7.42
N GLY A 118 7.21 0.73 -7.15
CA GLY A 118 8.42 1.49 -7.46
C GLY A 118 8.46 1.99 -8.91
N SER A 119 7.36 1.86 -9.67
CA SER A 119 7.22 2.44 -11.00
C SER A 119 7.06 3.97 -10.93
N PRO A 120 7.69 4.72 -11.85
CA PRO A 120 7.44 6.16 -11.97
C PRO A 120 6.10 6.48 -12.65
N GLU A 121 5.46 5.47 -13.26
CA GLU A 121 4.18 5.57 -13.96
C GLU A 121 3.12 4.71 -13.27
N PRO A 122 1.83 4.95 -13.53
CA PRO A 122 0.76 4.11 -13.00
C PRO A 122 0.95 2.63 -13.32
N ASP A 123 0.59 1.77 -12.39
CA ASP A 123 0.68 0.31 -12.57
C ASP A 123 -0.35 -0.21 -13.58
N LEU A 124 -1.43 0.53 -13.83
CA LEU A 124 -2.43 0.24 -14.86
C LEU A 124 -1.91 0.51 -16.28
N LEU A 125 -2.35 -0.32 -17.23
CA LEU A 125 -2.18 -0.08 -18.67
C LEU A 125 -3.30 0.86 -19.14
N LEU A 126 -3.05 2.17 -19.16
CA LEU A 126 -4.06 3.19 -19.41
C LEU A 126 -4.75 3.06 -20.77
N ASP A 127 -4.05 2.55 -21.76
CA ASP A 127 -4.56 2.28 -23.11
C ASP A 127 -5.51 1.06 -23.16
N LYS A 128 -5.48 0.21 -22.14
CA LYS A 128 -6.34 -0.98 -21.99
C LYS A 128 -7.39 -0.83 -20.89
N MET A 129 -7.32 0.24 -20.10
CA MET A 129 -8.30 0.52 -19.05
C MET A 129 -9.67 0.85 -19.64
N ASP A 130 -10.75 0.44 -18.98
CA ASP A 130 -12.12 0.84 -19.34
C ASP A 130 -12.22 2.37 -19.42
N SER A 131 -12.53 2.89 -20.59
CA SER A 131 -12.52 4.34 -20.87
C SER A 131 -13.56 5.14 -20.08
N ARG A 132 -14.53 4.48 -19.43
CA ARG A 132 -15.51 5.11 -18.55
C ARG A 132 -14.93 5.42 -17.17
N ALA A 133 -13.91 4.67 -16.72
CA ALA A 133 -13.25 4.92 -15.44
C ALA A 133 -12.18 6.00 -15.57
N ARG A 134 -11.96 6.74 -14.49
CA ARG A 134 -10.93 7.80 -14.42
C ARG A 134 -9.87 7.42 -13.41
N LEU A 135 -8.60 7.46 -13.83
CA LEU A 135 -7.49 7.30 -12.90
C LEU A 135 -7.29 8.58 -12.07
N VAL A 136 -7.22 8.41 -10.75
CA VAL A 136 -6.77 9.47 -9.84
C VAL A 136 -5.26 9.49 -9.86
N LEU A 137 -4.67 10.50 -10.45
CA LEU A 137 -3.22 10.67 -10.49
C LEU A 137 -2.72 11.12 -9.11
N ARG A 138 -1.58 10.56 -8.72
CA ARG A 138 -0.92 10.90 -7.47
C ARG A 138 0.14 11.96 -7.72
N ASP A 139 -0.02 13.12 -7.07
CA ASP A 139 1.08 14.07 -6.90
C ASP A 139 1.84 13.71 -5.62
N ALA A 140 3.15 13.66 -5.69
CA ALA A 140 3.95 13.38 -4.49
C ALA A 140 4.08 14.63 -3.61
N PRO A 141 4.07 14.50 -2.24
CA PRO A 141 3.78 13.30 -1.48
C PRO A 141 2.28 13.03 -1.37
N PHE A 142 1.87 11.76 -1.52
CA PHE A 142 0.47 11.36 -1.50
C PHE A 142 0.29 10.06 -0.71
N ALA A 143 -0.65 10.05 0.22
CA ALA A 143 -1.04 8.88 0.99
C ALA A 143 -2.44 8.40 0.54
N PRO A 144 -2.54 7.43 -0.40
CA PRO A 144 -3.79 7.09 -1.07
C PRO A 144 -4.91 6.72 -0.10
N TYR A 145 -4.59 6.08 1.02
CA TYR A 145 -5.60 5.63 1.98
C TYR A 145 -6.26 6.75 2.79
N VAL A 146 -5.65 7.93 2.88
CA VAL A 146 -6.13 9.00 3.77
C VAL A 146 -6.32 10.36 3.09
N ASP A 147 -5.59 10.65 2.01
CA ASP A 147 -5.59 11.98 1.41
C ASP A 147 -6.80 12.25 0.52
N LEU A 148 -7.46 11.19 0.04
CA LEU A 148 -8.69 11.29 -0.78
C LEU A 148 -9.97 11.37 0.05
N VAL A 149 -9.88 11.17 1.37
CA VAL A 149 -11.08 11.03 2.22
C VAL A 149 -11.74 12.37 2.45
N GLU A 150 -12.84 12.58 1.75
CA GLU A 150 -13.67 13.78 1.83
C GLU A 150 -15.14 13.40 1.84
N SER A 151 -15.92 14.03 2.73
CA SER A 151 -17.35 13.79 2.85
C SER A 151 -18.12 14.30 1.62
N GLY A 152 -19.04 13.48 1.11
CA GLY A 152 -19.93 13.83 0.01
C GLY A 152 -19.32 13.78 -1.40
N VAL A 153 -18.06 13.31 -1.53
CA VAL A 153 -17.42 13.11 -2.84
C VAL A 153 -17.72 11.74 -3.41
N TYR A 154 -17.67 10.71 -2.57
CA TYR A 154 -17.95 9.32 -2.97
C TYR A 154 -19.05 8.70 -2.12
N ASP A 155 -19.81 7.78 -2.73
CA ASP A 155 -20.93 7.07 -2.08
C ASP A 155 -20.54 5.68 -1.60
N ALA A 156 -19.49 5.11 -2.17
CA ALA A 156 -18.96 3.80 -1.83
C ALA A 156 -17.50 3.66 -2.22
N VAL A 157 -16.82 2.74 -1.56
CA VAL A 157 -15.44 2.33 -1.88
C VAL A 157 -15.43 0.85 -2.23
N ALA A 158 -14.69 0.50 -3.27
CA ALA A 158 -14.34 -0.88 -3.63
C ALA A 158 -12.82 -1.04 -3.61
N VAL A 159 -12.35 -2.26 -3.37
CA VAL A 159 -10.91 -2.57 -3.39
C VAL A 159 -10.69 -3.83 -4.21
N VAL A 160 -9.63 -3.88 -5.01
CA VAL A 160 -9.30 -5.00 -5.88
C VAL A 160 -7.83 -5.40 -5.74
N ALA A 161 -7.55 -6.69 -5.88
CA ALA A 161 -6.21 -7.27 -5.81
C ALA A 161 -5.50 -7.08 -4.46
N MET A 162 -6.27 -7.00 -3.38
CA MET A 162 -5.77 -6.87 -2.02
C MET A 162 -5.19 -8.19 -1.49
N HIS A 163 -4.44 -8.11 -0.41
CA HIS A 163 -3.75 -9.22 0.25
C HIS A 163 -4.06 -9.31 1.76
N ALA A 164 -3.75 -10.45 2.35
CA ALA A 164 -3.87 -10.67 3.77
C ALA A 164 -2.80 -9.87 4.55
N LYS A 165 -3.07 -9.62 5.83
CA LYS A 165 -2.13 -8.91 6.71
C LYS A 165 -0.87 -9.71 7.01
N THR A 166 0.15 -9.04 7.52
CA THR A 166 1.39 -9.65 8.02
C THR A 166 1.08 -10.81 8.96
N GLY A 167 1.76 -11.95 8.74
CA GLY A 167 1.64 -13.15 9.57
C GLY A 167 0.39 -14.00 9.31
N ALA A 168 -0.48 -13.64 8.38
CA ALA A 168 -1.67 -14.43 8.04
C ALA A 168 -1.39 -15.65 7.14
N GLY A 169 -0.20 -15.74 6.55
CA GLY A 169 0.17 -16.83 5.64
C GLY A 169 -0.50 -16.75 4.26
N GLY A 170 -1.01 -15.58 3.87
CA GLY A 170 -1.54 -15.31 2.55
C GLY A 170 -0.45 -15.12 1.50
N PHE A 171 -0.84 -15.14 0.22
CA PHE A 171 0.06 -14.87 -0.88
C PHE A 171 0.54 -13.42 -0.81
N ALA A 172 1.87 -13.21 -0.81
CA ALA A 172 2.54 -11.92 -0.66
C ALA A 172 2.05 -11.06 0.53
N SER A 173 1.50 -11.69 1.60
CA SER A 173 0.87 -11.01 2.74
C SER A 173 1.81 -10.09 3.52
N HIS A 174 1.33 -8.89 3.81
CA HIS A 174 2.02 -7.86 4.61
C HIS A 174 1.03 -6.78 5.06
N THR A 175 1.51 -5.71 5.70
CA THR A 175 0.72 -4.50 5.98
C THR A 175 1.65 -3.30 5.85
N TYR A 176 1.57 -2.55 4.75
CA TYR A 176 2.43 -1.42 4.31
C TYR A 176 3.91 -1.74 4.15
N THR A 177 4.44 -2.60 4.98
CA THR A 177 5.83 -3.03 4.90
C THR A 177 5.97 -4.42 5.48
N ILE A 178 6.94 -5.12 4.96
CA ILE A 178 7.26 -6.48 5.31
C ILE A 178 7.61 -6.59 6.79
N GLY A 179 7.08 -7.61 7.45
CA GLY A 179 7.43 -7.94 8.82
C GLY A 179 6.89 -6.96 9.87
N MET A 180 6.01 -6.04 9.48
CA MET A 180 5.35 -5.15 10.42
C MET A 180 3.86 -5.43 10.44
N GLU A 181 3.30 -5.49 11.63
CA GLU A 181 1.88 -5.65 11.88
C GLU A 181 1.33 -4.37 12.50
N ILE A 182 0.23 -3.87 11.97
CA ILE A 182 -0.44 -2.68 12.50
C ILE A 182 -1.60 -3.14 13.36
N LEU A 183 -1.67 -2.59 14.58
CA LEU A 183 -2.77 -2.84 15.50
C LEU A 183 -3.50 -1.53 15.79
N LEU A 184 -4.82 -1.57 15.68
CA LEU A 184 -5.71 -0.48 16.09
C LEU A 184 -6.66 -0.98 17.17
N ASN A 185 -6.65 -0.33 18.33
CA ASN A 185 -7.39 -0.74 19.53
C ASN A 185 -7.17 -2.23 19.91
N GLY A 186 -5.93 -2.71 19.72
CA GLY A 186 -5.51 -4.07 20.02
C GLY A 186 -5.82 -5.12 18.95
N SER A 187 -6.52 -4.76 17.88
CA SER A 187 -6.82 -5.64 16.76
C SER A 187 -5.80 -5.44 15.64
N SER A 188 -5.19 -6.52 15.17
CA SER A 188 -4.36 -6.51 13.97
C SER A 188 -5.23 -6.33 12.74
N VAL A 189 -4.87 -5.38 11.88
CA VAL A 189 -5.70 -4.95 10.74
C VAL A 189 -5.03 -5.22 9.40
N THR A 190 -5.85 -5.46 8.39
CA THR A 190 -5.49 -5.49 6.97
C THR A 190 -5.48 -4.08 6.39
N GLU A 191 -4.86 -3.90 5.23
CA GLU A 191 -4.95 -2.63 4.49
C GLU A 191 -6.39 -2.33 4.03
N THR A 192 -7.17 -3.35 3.69
CA THR A 192 -8.60 -3.19 3.41
C THR A 192 -9.38 -2.62 4.60
N GLU A 193 -9.09 -3.10 5.82
CA GLU A 193 -9.71 -2.53 7.04
C GLU A 193 -9.23 -1.12 7.32
N ILE A 194 -7.96 -0.81 7.05
CA ILE A 194 -7.41 0.56 7.16
C ILE A 194 -8.15 1.50 6.22
N ILE A 195 -8.37 1.11 4.96
CA ILE A 195 -9.22 1.84 4.01
C ILE A 195 -10.64 2.02 4.58
N GLY A 196 -11.22 0.95 5.13
CA GLY A 196 -12.54 0.99 5.76
C GLY A 196 -12.64 1.99 6.90
N TYR A 197 -11.69 2.02 7.83
CA TYR A 197 -11.63 2.99 8.90
C TYR A 197 -11.37 4.42 8.41
N SER A 198 -10.56 4.56 7.38
CA SER A 198 -10.28 5.86 6.77
C SER A 198 -11.52 6.47 6.16
N TRP A 199 -12.23 5.74 5.31
CA TRP A 199 -13.47 6.19 4.67
C TRP A 199 -14.63 6.27 5.65
N GLY A 200 -14.56 5.53 6.75
CA GLY A 200 -15.47 5.69 7.87
C GLY A 200 -15.52 7.09 8.46
N ARG A 201 -14.46 7.89 8.30
CA ARG A 201 -14.43 9.31 8.71
C ARG A 201 -15.38 10.18 7.87
N ALA A 202 -15.58 9.80 6.61
CA ALA A 202 -16.49 10.46 5.66
C ALA A 202 -17.87 9.78 5.58
N ASP A 203 -18.16 8.79 6.44
CA ASP A 203 -19.38 7.99 6.43
C ASP A 203 -19.58 7.16 5.13
N VAL A 204 -18.49 6.82 4.44
CA VAL A 204 -18.50 6.03 3.20
C VAL A 204 -18.12 4.58 3.50
N PRO A 205 -18.94 3.58 3.10
CA PRO A 205 -18.65 2.17 3.33
C PRO A 205 -17.72 1.60 2.25
N VAL A 206 -16.85 0.65 2.65
CA VAL A 206 -16.23 -0.30 1.71
C VAL A 206 -17.23 -1.42 1.46
N ILE A 207 -17.56 -1.66 0.19
CA ILE A 207 -18.66 -2.58 -0.21
C ILE A 207 -18.18 -3.83 -0.93
N PHE A 208 -16.98 -3.82 -1.50
CA PHE A 208 -16.45 -4.88 -2.35
C PHE A 208 -14.95 -5.06 -2.15
N ALA A 209 -14.49 -6.30 -2.17
CA ALA A 209 -13.06 -6.63 -2.14
C ALA A 209 -12.75 -7.90 -2.93
N THR A 210 -11.50 -7.98 -3.46
CA THR A 210 -10.95 -9.23 -4.01
C THR A 210 -9.60 -9.54 -3.41
N GLY A 211 -9.25 -10.82 -3.35
CA GLY A 211 -7.99 -11.32 -2.84
C GLY A 211 -7.99 -12.83 -2.62
N ASP A 212 -7.05 -13.32 -1.82
CA ASP A 212 -6.94 -14.74 -1.50
C ASP A 212 -7.87 -15.19 -0.34
N ASP A 213 -7.87 -16.49 -0.04
CA ASP A 213 -8.65 -17.09 1.05
C ASP A 213 -8.22 -16.61 2.45
N LYS A 214 -6.98 -16.16 2.62
CA LYS A 214 -6.50 -15.65 3.91
C LYS A 214 -7.00 -14.23 4.15
N LEU A 215 -7.00 -13.38 3.12
CA LEU A 215 -7.64 -12.07 3.21
C LEU A 215 -9.13 -12.22 3.52
N GLU A 216 -9.84 -13.12 2.81
CA GLU A 216 -11.26 -13.36 3.09
C GLU A 216 -11.50 -13.69 4.57
N SER A 217 -10.65 -14.55 5.14
CA SER A 217 -10.70 -14.90 6.57
C SER A 217 -10.40 -13.73 7.49
N ASN A 218 -9.46 -12.86 7.11
CA ASN A 218 -9.09 -11.67 7.89
C ASN A 218 -10.24 -10.64 7.92
N LEU A 219 -11.05 -10.54 6.86
CA LEU A 219 -12.13 -9.55 6.72
C LEU A 219 -13.45 -9.99 7.40
N SER A 220 -13.41 -10.95 8.33
CA SER A 220 -14.57 -11.35 9.13
C SER A 220 -15.22 -10.21 9.94
N THR A 221 -14.49 -9.12 10.16
CA THR A 221 -14.97 -7.86 10.77
C THR A 221 -15.92 -7.08 9.85
N MET A 222 -15.96 -7.41 8.55
CA MET A 222 -16.74 -6.75 7.51
C MET A 222 -17.78 -7.71 6.89
N PRO A 223 -18.74 -8.25 7.64
CA PRO A 223 -19.67 -9.29 7.15
C PRO A 223 -20.65 -8.84 6.07
N TRP A 224 -20.75 -7.53 5.82
CA TRP A 224 -21.55 -6.96 4.71
C TRP A 224 -20.76 -6.90 3.40
N LEU A 225 -19.43 -7.08 3.44
CA LEU A 225 -18.56 -6.95 2.29
C LEU A 225 -18.84 -8.08 1.27
N VAL A 226 -19.02 -7.72 0.03
CA VAL A 226 -19.02 -8.71 -1.06
C VAL A 226 -17.57 -9.02 -1.40
N PHE A 227 -17.14 -10.23 -1.10
CA PHE A 227 -15.77 -10.69 -1.37
C PHE A 227 -15.74 -11.65 -2.56
N VAL A 228 -14.76 -11.48 -3.44
CA VAL A 228 -14.46 -12.43 -4.52
C VAL A 228 -13.08 -13.01 -4.33
N ARG A 229 -13.04 -14.30 -4.01
CA ARG A 229 -11.79 -15.05 -3.88
C ARG A 229 -11.21 -15.34 -5.26
N VAL A 230 -9.98 -14.92 -5.49
CA VAL A 230 -9.29 -15.12 -6.78
C VAL A 230 -8.37 -16.35 -6.77
N LYS A 231 -7.86 -16.72 -5.61
CA LYS A 231 -6.94 -17.85 -5.41
C LYS A 231 -6.98 -18.35 -3.96
N ASN A 232 -6.42 -19.53 -3.72
CA ASN A 232 -6.14 -20.03 -2.37
C ASN A 232 -4.64 -19.99 -2.13
N ALA A 233 -4.20 -19.22 -1.15
CA ALA A 233 -2.78 -19.15 -0.79
C ALA A 233 -2.32 -20.45 -0.16
N THR A 234 -1.29 -21.08 -0.72
CA THR A 234 -0.62 -22.26 -0.15
C THR A 234 0.64 -21.87 0.59
N SER A 235 1.20 -20.71 0.29
CA SER A 235 2.29 -20.06 1.01
C SER A 235 2.34 -18.57 0.62
N ALA A 236 3.25 -17.80 1.22
CA ALA A 236 3.46 -16.40 0.83
C ALA A 236 3.95 -16.22 -0.63
N SER A 237 4.37 -17.28 -1.31
CA SER A 237 4.87 -17.21 -2.70
C SER A 237 4.21 -18.21 -3.65
N THR A 238 3.21 -18.94 -3.20
CA THR A 238 2.51 -19.95 -4.02
C THR A 238 1.02 -19.94 -3.72
N ALA A 239 0.21 -20.17 -4.75
CA ALA A 239 -1.23 -20.24 -4.63
C ALA A 239 -1.83 -21.25 -5.62
N GLU A 240 -2.98 -21.81 -5.28
CA GLU A 240 -3.86 -22.52 -6.19
C GLU A 240 -4.77 -21.51 -6.87
N LEU A 241 -4.64 -21.38 -8.18
CA LEU A 241 -5.38 -20.39 -8.97
C LEU A 241 -6.78 -20.91 -9.31
N ARG A 242 -7.74 -20.00 -9.32
CA ARG A 242 -9.04 -20.21 -9.98
C ARG A 242 -8.92 -19.84 -11.47
N SER A 243 -9.85 -20.31 -12.28
CA SER A 243 -9.98 -19.86 -13.66
C SER A 243 -10.18 -18.35 -13.72
N VAL A 244 -9.36 -17.66 -14.52
CA VAL A 244 -9.42 -16.19 -14.65
C VAL A 244 -10.79 -15.76 -15.19
N ASP A 245 -11.34 -16.47 -16.18
CA ASP A 245 -12.64 -16.15 -16.75
C ASP A 245 -13.77 -16.25 -15.73
N GLU A 246 -13.75 -17.30 -14.89
CA GLU A 246 -14.71 -17.45 -13.78
C GLU A 246 -14.56 -16.36 -12.73
N VAL A 247 -13.31 -16.01 -12.37
CA VAL A 247 -13.04 -14.94 -11.40
C VAL A 247 -13.52 -13.60 -11.94
N HIS A 248 -13.26 -13.28 -13.21
CA HIS A 248 -13.73 -12.04 -13.82
C HIS A 248 -15.26 -11.98 -13.88
N ALA A 249 -15.94 -13.11 -14.18
CA ALA A 249 -17.39 -13.18 -14.12
C ALA A 249 -17.92 -12.93 -12.70
N ASP A 250 -17.28 -13.52 -11.68
CA ASP A 250 -17.61 -13.31 -10.27
C ASP A 250 -17.34 -11.87 -9.82
N MET A 251 -16.26 -11.25 -10.30
CA MET A 251 -15.94 -9.84 -10.03
C MET A 251 -17.03 -8.90 -10.58
N ARG A 252 -17.44 -9.08 -11.84
CA ARG A 252 -18.53 -8.30 -12.45
C ARG A 252 -19.82 -8.43 -11.65
N ALA A 253 -20.28 -9.66 -11.45
CA ALA A 253 -21.51 -9.93 -10.72
C ALA A 253 -21.43 -9.50 -9.24
N GLY A 254 -20.26 -9.67 -8.61
CA GLY A 254 -20.01 -9.27 -7.24
C GLY A 254 -20.04 -7.76 -7.06
N ALA A 255 -19.35 -7.01 -7.92
CA ALA A 255 -19.29 -5.55 -7.87
C ALA A 255 -20.68 -4.93 -8.16
N GLU A 256 -21.42 -5.46 -9.14
CA GLU A 256 -22.81 -5.07 -9.41
C GLU A 256 -23.69 -5.27 -8.17
N ARG A 257 -23.64 -6.46 -7.57
CA ARG A 257 -24.41 -6.79 -6.37
C ARG A 257 -24.01 -5.92 -5.18
N ALA A 258 -22.72 -5.67 -4.99
CA ALA A 258 -22.21 -4.85 -3.90
C ALA A 258 -22.75 -3.42 -3.99
N LEU A 259 -22.69 -2.80 -5.18
CA LEU A 259 -23.15 -1.43 -5.35
C LEU A 259 -24.66 -1.31 -5.21
N ARG A 260 -25.44 -2.23 -5.77
CA ARG A 260 -26.89 -2.27 -5.58
C ARG A 260 -27.28 -2.47 -4.12
N GLY A 261 -26.50 -3.25 -3.37
CA GLY A 261 -26.71 -3.53 -1.96
C GLY A 261 -26.09 -2.52 -0.99
N ARG A 262 -25.44 -1.44 -1.47
CA ARG A 262 -24.64 -0.51 -0.65
C ARG A 262 -25.35 0.07 0.55
N ALA A 263 -26.66 0.29 0.45
CA ALA A 263 -27.47 0.81 1.56
C ALA A 263 -27.47 -0.10 2.80
N SER A 264 -27.13 -1.38 2.65
CA SER A 264 -27.00 -2.34 3.74
C SER A 264 -25.58 -2.46 4.27
N ALA A 265 -24.62 -1.84 3.62
CA ALA A 265 -23.23 -1.84 4.06
C ALA A 265 -23.05 -0.97 5.30
N ARG A 266 -22.09 -1.37 6.13
CA ARG A 266 -21.78 -0.65 7.37
C ARG A 266 -20.53 0.17 7.19
N VAL A 267 -20.53 1.33 7.82
CA VAL A 267 -19.36 2.20 7.91
C VAL A 267 -18.49 1.75 9.07
N MET A 268 -17.21 1.56 8.83
CA MET A 268 -16.24 1.19 9.86
C MET A 268 -15.82 2.42 10.67
N LYS A 269 -15.93 2.36 11.98
CA LYS A 269 -15.45 3.42 12.89
C LYS A 269 -14.67 2.81 14.05
N LEU A 270 -13.60 3.48 14.43
CA LEU A 270 -12.86 3.14 15.65
C LEU A 270 -13.43 3.86 16.85
N THR A 271 -13.40 3.20 18.01
CA THR A 271 -13.62 3.87 19.30
C THR A 271 -12.42 4.76 19.60
N THR A 272 -12.68 5.99 19.99
CA THR A 272 -11.67 6.98 20.38
C THR A 272 -11.55 7.09 21.90
N PRO A 273 -10.38 7.41 22.46
CA PRO A 273 -9.11 7.57 21.76
C PRO A 273 -8.60 6.25 21.16
N VAL A 274 -7.86 6.33 20.04
CA VAL A 274 -7.33 5.17 19.35
C VAL A 274 -5.99 4.78 19.96
N ARG A 275 -5.87 3.54 20.43
CA ARG A 275 -4.57 2.95 20.72
C ARG A 275 -4.01 2.35 19.46
N ALA A 276 -2.98 2.98 18.91
CA ALA A 276 -2.28 2.50 17.72
C ALA A 276 -0.98 1.78 18.15
N ALA A 277 -0.64 0.71 17.43
CA ALA A 277 0.63 0.04 17.65
C ALA A 277 1.21 -0.49 16.34
N LEU A 278 2.54 -0.54 16.30
CA LEU A 278 3.34 -1.23 15.29
C LEU A 278 4.06 -2.38 15.99
N ARG A 279 3.90 -3.60 15.48
CA ARG A 279 4.56 -4.79 16.01
C ARG A 279 5.45 -5.42 14.94
N ALA A 280 6.73 -5.64 15.28
CA ALA A 280 7.63 -6.37 14.40
C ALA A 280 7.36 -7.88 14.50
N VAL A 281 7.20 -8.52 13.34
CA VAL A 281 7.17 -9.97 13.18
C VAL A 281 8.56 -10.41 12.70
N HIS A 282 9.16 -11.32 13.44
CA HIS A 282 10.51 -11.81 13.11
C HIS A 282 10.61 -12.20 11.61
N PRO A 283 11.65 -11.75 10.87
CA PRO A 283 12.94 -11.20 11.35
C PRO A 283 12.97 -9.68 11.56
N ALA A 284 11.89 -8.96 11.31
CA ALA A 284 11.85 -7.52 11.55
C ALA A 284 12.02 -7.19 13.04
N ARG A 285 12.48 -5.98 13.36
CA ARG A 285 12.75 -5.51 14.72
C ARG A 285 12.40 -4.06 14.91
N LEU A 286 12.02 -3.70 16.14
CA LEU A 286 11.68 -2.33 16.56
C LEU A 286 12.46 -1.85 17.79
N ASP A 287 13.50 -2.57 18.20
CA ASP A 287 14.31 -2.20 19.39
C ASP A 287 14.96 -0.81 19.28
N MET A 288 15.11 -0.26 18.08
CA MET A 288 15.58 1.12 17.89
C MET A 288 14.61 2.19 18.42
N LEU A 289 13.36 1.79 18.70
CA LEU A 289 12.33 2.69 19.22
C LEU A 289 12.17 2.60 20.74
N GLU A 290 12.94 1.72 21.41
CA GLU A 290 12.95 1.62 22.88
C GLU A 290 13.45 2.94 23.49
N GLY A 291 12.69 3.43 24.49
CA GLY A 291 13.05 4.67 25.19
C GLY A 291 12.71 5.97 24.45
N VAL A 292 12.05 5.93 23.29
CA VAL A 292 11.56 7.15 22.61
C VAL A 292 10.42 7.76 23.43
N PRO A 293 10.50 9.06 23.80
CA PRO A 293 9.46 9.73 24.58
C PRO A 293 8.11 9.74 23.86
N GLY A 294 7.03 9.48 24.58
CA GLY A 294 5.66 9.54 24.07
C GLY A 294 5.18 8.24 23.41
N ILE A 295 6.02 7.20 23.39
CA ILE A 295 5.64 5.86 22.92
C ILE A 295 5.93 4.82 24.00
N ASP A 296 5.10 3.78 24.05
CA ASP A 296 5.32 2.61 24.90
C ASP A 296 5.97 1.51 24.06
N TYR A 297 7.16 1.06 24.46
CA TYR A 297 7.84 -0.07 23.83
C TYR A 297 7.78 -1.30 24.75
N HIS A 298 7.35 -2.43 24.19
CA HIS A 298 7.38 -3.72 24.86
C HIS A 298 7.45 -4.86 23.84
N ASP A 299 8.44 -5.72 23.94
CA ASP A 299 8.57 -6.94 23.15
C ASP A 299 8.28 -6.75 21.65
N GLN A 300 9.15 -5.97 20.99
CA GLN A 300 9.02 -5.66 19.55
C GLN A 300 7.70 -5.00 19.15
N THR A 301 6.98 -4.43 20.11
CA THR A 301 5.76 -3.66 19.89
C THR A 301 5.92 -2.25 20.39
N VAL A 302 5.63 -1.30 19.55
CA VAL A 302 5.57 0.13 19.88
C VAL A 302 4.12 0.56 19.87
N SER A 303 3.65 1.20 20.93
CA SER A 303 2.28 1.69 20.99
C SER A 303 2.21 3.13 21.50
N PHE A 304 1.17 3.83 21.06
CA PHE A 304 0.85 5.18 21.48
C PHE A 304 -0.67 5.40 21.43
N GLN A 305 -1.13 6.49 22.04
CA GLN A 305 -2.52 6.93 21.94
C GLN A 305 -2.64 8.08 20.95
N ALA A 306 -3.74 8.10 20.21
CA ALA A 306 -4.10 9.15 19.27
C ALA A 306 -5.58 9.52 19.47
N ASP A 307 -5.92 10.78 19.22
CA ASP A 307 -7.28 11.27 19.43
C ASP A 307 -8.28 10.67 18.42
N ASP A 308 -7.82 10.38 17.20
CA ASP A 308 -8.63 9.86 16.10
C ASP A 308 -7.84 8.92 15.20
N PHE A 309 -8.54 8.35 14.16
CA PHE A 309 -7.93 7.47 13.18
C PHE A 309 -6.82 8.16 12.37
N ARG A 310 -7.01 9.42 11.95
CA ARG A 310 -6.01 10.13 11.12
C ARG A 310 -4.71 10.30 11.88
N SER A 311 -4.78 10.76 13.11
CA SER A 311 -3.62 10.92 13.98
C SER A 311 -2.95 9.58 14.30
N ALA A 312 -3.75 8.50 14.47
CA ALA A 312 -3.24 7.14 14.66
C ALA A 312 -2.49 6.65 13.41
N TYR A 313 -3.07 6.85 12.24
CA TYR A 313 -2.48 6.48 10.95
C TYR A 313 -1.15 7.22 10.73
N ASP A 314 -1.15 8.55 10.86
CA ASP A 314 0.05 9.38 10.65
C ASP A 314 1.18 8.97 11.61
N GLY A 315 0.85 8.70 12.88
CA GLY A 315 1.82 8.22 13.86
C GLY A 315 2.38 6.84 13.53
N VAL A 316 1.55 5.89 13.11
CA VAL A 316 2.01 4.56 12.67
C VAL A 316 2.90 4.67 11.43
N MET A 317 2.53 5.50 10.44
CA MET A 317 3.34 5.69 9.24
C MET A 317 4.68 6.36 9.53
N ALA A 318 4.73 7.27 10.51
CA ALA A 318 5.99 7.84 11.00
C ALA A 318 6.87 6.74 11.63
N LEU A 319 6.30 5.86 12.47
CA LEU A 319 7.02 4.73 13.06
C LEU A 319 7.50 3.73 11.99
N VAL A 320 6.67 3.40 10.99
CA VAL A 320 7.06 2.59 9.84
C VAL A 320 8.23 3.21 9.10
N THR A 321 8.18 4.51 8.85
CA THR A 321 9.27 5.24 8.19
C THR A 321 10.56 5.19 8.99
N VAL A 322 10.49 5.40 10.30
CA VAL A 322 11.65 5.29 11.20
C VAL A 322 12.19 3.85 11.23
N ALA A 323 11.31 2.86 11.30
CA ALA A 323 11.71 1.44 11.30
C ALA A 323 12.37 1.01 9.99
N ARG A 324 11.92 1.56 8.85
CA ARG A 324 12.50 1.31 7.52
C ARG A 324 13.79 2.09 7.28
N GLY A 325 13.92 3.28 7.88
CA GLY A 325 15.02 4.20 7.64
C GLY A 325 16.33 3.77 8.28
N GLY A 326 17.44 4.03 7.62
CA GLY A 326 18.80 4.00 8.10
C GLY A 326 19.66 2.88 7.54
N TYR A 327 19.55 1.63 7.99
CA TYR A 327 20.57 0.65 7.61
C TYR A 327 20.35 0.07 6.19
N GLY A 328 19.13 -0.24 5.83
CA GLY A 328 18.80 -0.75 4.51
C GLY A 328 19.06 0.28 3.40
N ASP A 329 18.74 1.53 3.63
CA ASP A 329 18.99 2.62 2.69
C ASP A 329 20.48 2.86 2.51
N VAL A 330 21.26 2.91 3.60
CA VAL A 330 22.72 3.05 3.56
C VAL A 330 23.37 1.88 2.82
N LEU A 331 22.94 0.64 3.09
CA LEU A 331 23.47 -0.52 2.40
C LEU A 331 23.09 -0.54 0.92
N SER A 332 21.87 -0.14 0.61
CA SER A 332 21.38 -0.03 -0.77
C SER A 332 22.18 1.02 -1.56
N GLU A 333 22.46 2.15 -0.94
CA GLU A 333 23.28 3.22 -1.53
C GLU A 333 24.73 2.77 -1.74
N PHE A 334 25.30 2.05 -0.78
CA PHE A 334 26.63 1.48 -0.88
C PHE A 334 26.75 0.44 -2.00
N VAL A 335 25.78 -0.46 -2.16
CA VAL A 335 25.75 -1.46 -3.23
C VAL A 335 25.59 -0.77 -4.57
N ARG A 336 24.66 0.18 -4.68
CA ARG A 336 24.42 0.96 -5.92
C ARG A 336 25.64 1.74 -6.36
N GLY A 337 26.38 2.33 -5.41
CA GLY A 337 27.60 3.09 -5.72
C GLY A 337 28.78 2.23 -6.19
N ARG A 338 28.77 0.91 -5.92
CA ARG A 338 29.82 -0.03 -6.34
C ARG A 338 29.48 -0.79 -7.62
N ASP A 339 28.25 -1.26 -7.70
CA ASP A 339 27.77 -2.05 -8.82
C ASP A 339 26.25 -1.84 -8.94
N PRO A 340 25.79 -0.98 -9.86
CA PRO A 340 24.37 -0.76 -10.08
C PRO A 340 23.60 -2.03 -10.45
N ASP A 341 24.23 -3.00 -11.11
CA ASP A 341 23.58 -4.26 -11.49
C ASP A 341 23.38 -5.20 -10.30
N ALA A 342 24.25 -5.09 -9.28
CA ALA A 342 24.11 -5.85 -8.04
C ALA A 342 22.85 -5.45 -7.23
N MET A 343 22.30 -4.25 -7.43
CA MET A 343 21.08 -3.81 -6.75
C MET A 343 19.86 -4.68 -7.08
N ALA A 344 19.71 -5.10 -8.34
CA ALA A 344 18.63 -5.99 -8.73
C ALA A 344 18.73 -7.33 -8.00
N GLY A 345 19.94 -7.91 -7.99
CA GLY A 345 20.22 -9.16 -7.27
C GLY A 345 19.99 -9.05 -5.76
N TYR A 346 20.44 -7.95 -5.15
CA TYR A 346 20.25 -7.69 -3.72
C TYR A 346 18.77 -7.56 -3.35
N SER A 347 18.02 -6.80 -4.12
CA SER A 347 16.58 -6.64 -3.92
C SER A 347 15.81 -7.96 -4.09
N ALA A 348 16.16 -8.77 -5.10
CA ALA A 348 15.57 -10.08 -5.32
C ALA A 348 15.89 -11.05 -4.16
N TYR A 349 17.12 -10.99 -3.65
CA TYR A 349 17.54 -11.77 -2.48
C TYR A 349 16.69 -11.40 -1.24
N LEU A 350 16.51 -10.12 -0.95
CA LEU A 350 15.69 -9.69 0.19
C LEU A 350 14.24 -10.16 0.05
N ALA A 351 13.64 -10.01 -1.12
CA ALA A 351 12.28 -10.46 -1.38
C ALA A 351 12.15 -11.99 -1.20
N SER A 352 13.10 -12.78 -1.73
CA SER A 352 13.07 -14.23 -1.58
C SER A 352 13.17 -14.65 -0.11
N ARG A 353 13.98 -13.97 0.70
CA ARG A 353 14.13 -14.24 2.13
C ARG A 353 12.85 -13.92 2.91
N TRP A 354 12.20 -12.85 2.55
CA TRP A 354 10.91 -12.53 3.14
C TRP A 354 9.87 -13.62 2.86
N TRP A 355 9.70 -14.02 1.60
CA TRP A 355 8.73 -15.06 1.26
C TRP A 355 9.06 -16.40 1.90
N ASP A 356 10.33 -16.73 2.03
CA ASP A 356 10.76 -17.94 2.71
C ASP A 356 10.46 -17.86 4.22
N ALA A 357 10.63 -16.70 4.85
CA ALA A 357 10.31 -16.49 6.26
C ALA A 357 8.78 -16.55 6.50
N GLU A 358 7.99 -15.84 5.73
CA GLU A 358 6.52 -15.84 5.82
C GLU A 358 5.92 -17.23 5.54
N SER A 359 6.58 -18.02 4.68
CA SER A 359 6.18 -19.39 4.37
C SER A 359 6.70 -20.43 5.38
N GLY A 360 7.46 -20.03 6.40
CA GLY A 360 8.09 -20.92 7.34
C GLY A 360 9.19 -21.81 6.74
N ARG A 361 9.61 -21.59 5.49
CA ARG A 361 10.67 -22.33 4.82
C ARG A 361 12.06 -21.89 5.22
N TRP A 362 12.20 -20.68 5.72
CA TRP A 362 13.46 -20.13 6.17
C TRP A 362 13.30 -19.47 7.54
N THR A 363 14.11 -19.92 8.48
CA THR A 363 14.24 -19.23 9.76
C THR A 363 15.54 -18.42 9.70
N PRO A 364 15.48 -17.09 9.80
CA PRO A 364 16.69 -16.28 9.84
C PRO A 364 17.58 -16.74 10.98
N PRO A 365 18.91 -16.72 10.80
CA PRO A 365 19.82 -16.95 11.90
C PRO A 365 19.49 -15.95 13.01
N LYS A 366 19.48 -16.41 14.26
CA LYS A 366 19.38 -15.48 15.39
C LYS A 366 20.41 -14.38 15.16
N PRO A 367 19.99 -13.08 15.15
CA PRO A 367 20.96 -12.02 15.06
C PRO A 367 22.00 -12.26 16.14
N PRO A 368 23.28 -12.02 15.86
CA PRO A 368 24.28 -11.93 16.92
C PRO A 368 23.71 -10.98 17.96
N GLU A 369 23.87 -11.30 19.25
CA GLU A 369 23.45 -10.40 20.32
C GLU A 369 23.91 -8.97 19.95
N PRO A 370 23.07 -7.96 20.08
CA PRO A 370 23.18 -6.74 19.31
C PRO A 370 24.55 -6.11 19.51
N ALA A 371 25.40 -6.20 18.49
CA ALA A 371 26.32 -5.13 18.28
C ALA A 371 25.42 -3.89 18.12
N ALA A 372 25.52 -2.98 19.08
CA ALA A 372 24.69 -1.80 19.13
C ALA A 372 24.55 -1.18 17.73
N GLY A 373 23.36 -1.26 17.13
CA GLY A 373 23.06 -0.64 15.85
C GLY A 373 22.60 -1.53 14.69
N GLY A 374 22.56 -2.87 14.81
CA GLY A 374 22.05 -3.74 13.74
C GLY A 374 20.53 -3.65 13.63
N ARG A 375 20.01 -3.27 12.46
CA ARG A 375 18.56 -3.14 12.20
C ARG A 375 18.21 -3.91 10.94
N TYR A 376 17.10 -4.64 11.00
CA TYR A 376 16.50 -5.23 9.81
C TYR A 376 15.53 -4.24 9.17
N HIS A 377 15.61 -4.10 7.86
CA HIS A 377 14.64 -3.32 7.07
C HIS A 377 14.08 -4.20 5.98
N GLY A 378 12.77 -4.22 5.88
CA GLY A 378 12.09 -4.81 4.74
C GLY A 378 12.54 -4.14 3.43
N SER A 379 12.51 -4.87 2.33
CA SER A 379 12.79 -4.32 1.00
C SER A 379 11.70 -3.33 0.60
N ARG A 380 12.11 -2.24 -0.06
CA ARG A 380 11.22 -1.44 -0.89
C ARG A 380 11.03 -2.13 -2.22
#